data_6241dae85d75b31c2e9b023a39c20c3a
#
_entry.id   6241dae85d75b31c2e9b023a39c20c3a
#
_cell.length_a   1.000
_cell.length_b   1.000
_cell.length_c   1.000
_cell.angle_alpha   90.00
_cell.angle_beta   90.00
_cell.angle_gamma   90.00
#
_symmetry.space_group_name_H-M   'P 1'
#
loop_
_entity.id
_entity.type
_entity.pdbx_description
1 polymer ?
#
loop_
_entity_poly.entity_id
_entity_poly.type
_entity_poly.pdbx_seq_one_letter_code
_entity_poly.pdbx_strand_id
1 'polypeptide(L)'
;MTYRRLGNSDLRVSPIVLGAWQYGCERYWGEVPTKDACDVVARAVDRGINTIDTAIGYDGSEQIVGKAIRGFRDKLVIISKGGADPRKMEKRVDISLSRMDLQVIDLYLVHYPDSAVPIEETIGGMMRLKEKGKIRHVGVSNFSREQLLRALAVGDIACCQQAYNLLWREIEDTGTLKACAEHNVGVLAYSPLGQGLFTGKIRSEADIPKREGDIRHITLLFRGEAFKAGLSIVTELDALSAKYGKSPAQVAINWVVSQKGVTAAIVGSKTVKQLDDNLGALGWEMDEKDNELLRKEGGRYSALFDFRYSMFGMKYDEVKIDDMIESSL
;
A
#
# COMPACT_ATOMS: atom_id res chain seq x y z
N MET A 1 -3.27 -15.44 -13.93
CA MET A 1 -3.62 -14.22 -13.17
C MET A 1 -4.25 -13.20 -14.10
N THR A 2 -5.34 -12.54 -13.74
CA THR A 2 -5.98 -11.51 -14.58
C THR A 2 -5.47 -10.13 -14.15
N TYR A 3 -4.77 -9.43 -15.05
CA TYR A 3 -4.27 -8.09 -14.78
C TYR A 3 -5.37 -7.03 -14.93
N ARG A 4 -5.36 -6.03 -14.05
CA ARG A 4 -6.32 -4.92 -14.03
C ARG A 4 -5.65 -3.65 -14.54
N ARG A 5 -6.37 -2.84 -15.31
CA ARG A 5 -5.89 -1.52 -15.73
C ARG A 5 -5.85 -0.58 -14.52
N LEU A 6 -4.76 0.17 -14.37
CA LEU A 6 -4.60 1.13 -13.28
C LEU A 6 -5.12 2.51 -13.71
N GLY A 7 -6.36 2.78 -13.38
CA GLY A 7 -7.02 4.05 -13.69
C GLY A 7 -6.99 4.39 -15.19
N ASN A 8 -6.65 5.63 -15.50
CA ASN A 8 -6.54 6.16 -16.85
C ASN A 8 -5.20 5.83 -17.55
N SER A 9 -4.26 5.15 -16.87
CA SER A 9 -2.94 4.81 -17.42
C SER A 9 -2.99 3.60 -18.37
N ASP A 10 -1.89 3.33 -19.08
CA ASP A 10 -1.66 2.09 -19.84
C ASP A 10 -1.13 0.94 -18.95
N LEU A 11 -0.85 1.21 -17.68
CA LEU A 11 -0.35 0.20 -16.76
C LEU A 11 -1.41 -0.87 -16.46
N ARG A 12 -0.99 -2.12 -16.55
CA ARG A 12 -1.79 -3.27 -16.14
C ARG A 12 -1.10 -3.95 -14.97
N VAL A 13 -1.77 -3.99 -13.83
CA VAL A 13 -1.21 -4.49 -12.56
C VAL A 13 -1.88 -5.78 -12.11
N SER A 14 -1.15 -6.64 -11.43
CA SER A 14 -1.70 -7.81 -10.75
C SER A 14 -2.63 -7.39 -9.61
N PRO A 15 -3.71 -8.17 -9.29
CA PRO A 15 -4.62 -7.85 -8.19
C PRO A 15 -3.93 -7.78 -6.81
N ILE A 16 -2.79 -8.47 -6.67
CA ILE A 16 -1.85 -8.33 -5.55
C ILE A 16 -0.58 -7.67 -6.07
N VAL A 17 -0.18 -6.58 -5.43
CA VAL A 17 1.09 -5.88 -5.61
C VAL A 17 2.02 -6.32 -4.49
N LEU A 18 3.26 -6.67 -4.79
CA LEU A 18 4.25 -7.00 -3.77
C LEU A 18 4.74 -5.72 -3.07
N GLY A 19 4.37 -5.57 -1.81
CA GLY A 19 4.85 -4.47 -0.96
C GLY A 19 6.27 -4.76 -0.45
N ALA A 20 7.20 -3.85 -0.71
CA ALA A 20 8.61 -3.99 -0.34
C ALA A 20 9.00 -3.20 0.93
N TRP A 21 8.06 -2.60 1.65
CA TRP A 21 8.38 -1.84 2.87
C TRP A 21 9.11 -2.68 3.92
N GLN A 22 8.90 -3.98 3.92
CA GLN A 22 9.56 -4.90 4.86
C GLN A 22 11.04 -5.16 4.52
N TYR A 23 11.50 -4.81 3.33
CA TYR A 23 12.88 -5.03 2.89
C TYR A 23 13.73 -3.83 3.29
N GLY A 24 14.67 -4.04 4.20
CA GLY A 24 15.55 -2.99 4.72
C GLY A 24 15.01 -2.19 5.92
N CYS A 25 13.70 -2.11 6.12
CA CYS A 25 13.10 -1.40 7.26
C CYS A 25 13.07 -2.26 8.54
N GLU A 26 14.24 -2.66 9.03
CA GLU A 26 14.39 -3.59 10.16
C GLU A 26 13.76 -3.06 11.45
N ARG A 27 13.84 -1.75 11.67
CA ARG A 27 13.23 -1.10 12.86
C ARG A 27 11.76 -1.44 12.98
N TYR A 28 11.01 -1.38 11.87
CA TYR A 28 9.56 -1.58 11.88
C TYR A 28 9.15 -3.05 11.76
N TRP A 29 9.93 -3.85 11.00
CA TRP A 29 9.49 -5.17 10.57
C TRP A 29 10.40 -6.32 11.05
N GLY A 30 11.59 -6.01 11.61
CA GLY A 30 12.66 -6.97 11.82
C GLY A 30 13.40 -7.29 10.54
N GLU A 31 14.52 -7.94 10.69
CA GLU A 31 15.42 -8.29 9.59
C GLU A 31 14.72 -9.17 8.54
N VAL A 32 14.94 -8.83 7.27
CA VAL A 32 14.65 -9.66 6.10
C VAL A 32 15.94 -9.74 5.28
N PRO A 33 16.64 -10.87 5.28
CA PRO A 33 17.85 -11.03 4.50
C PRO A 33 17.64 -10.69 3.02
N THR A 34 18.58 -9.99 2.40
CA THR A 34 18.48 -9.61 0.98
C THR A 34 18.21 -10.83 0.08
N LYS A 35 18.82 -11.99 0.41
CA LYS A 35 18.57 -13.24 -0.33
C LYS A 35 17.10 -13.62 -0.29
N ASP A 36 16.48 -13.59 0.88
CA ASP A 36 15.06 -13.97 1.03
C ASP A 36 14.15 -13.01 0.27
N ALA A 37 14.46 -11.71 0.29
CA ALA A 37 13.74 -10.71 -0.51
C ALA A 37 13.88 -10.99 -2.02
N CYS A 38 15.07 -11.36 -2.51
CA CYS A 38 15.30 -11.76 -3.91
C CYS A 38 14.51 -13.04 -4.27
N ASP A 39 14.49 -14.02 -3.39
CA ASP A 39 13.76 -15.28 -3.60
C ASP A 39 12.24 -15.00 -3.65
N VAL A 40 11.72 -14.10 -2.80
CA VAL A 40 10.32 -13.67 -2.83
C VAL A 40 9.98 -12.96 -4.13
N VAL A 41 10.82 -12.05 -4.61
CA VAL A 41 10.59 -11.33 -5.88
C VAL A 41 10.61 -12.29 -7.06
N ALA A 42 11.60 -13.19 -7.13
CA ALA A 42 11.67 -14.21 -8.19
C ALA A 42 10.42 -15.10 -8.20
N ARG A 43 9.99 -15.55 -7.02
CA ARG A 43 8.75 -16.33 -6.87
C ARG A 43 7.52 -15.54 -7.24
N ALA A 44 7.44 -14.24 -6.90
CA ALA A 44 6.34 -13.36 -7.26
C ALA A 44 6.18 -13.26 -8.78
N VAL A 45 7.28 -13.05 -9.50
CA VAL A 45 7.30 -13.01 -10.98
C VAL A 45 6.87 -14.36 -11.58
N ASP A 46 7.40 -15.48 -11.07
CA ASP A 46 7.02 -16.84 -11.48
C ASP A 46 5.51 -17.09 -11.31
N ARG A 47 4.92 -16.56 -10.25
CA ARG A 47 3.49 -16.68 -9.95
C ARG A 47 2.62 -15.63 -10.66
N GLY A 48 3.20 -14.75 -11.48
CA GLY A 48 2.51 -13.75 -12.28
C GLY A 48 2.22 -12.44 -11.57
N ILE A 49 2.82 -12.16 -10.40
CA ILE A 49 2.84 -10.80 -9.86
C ILE A 49 3.77 -9.98 -10.77
N ASN A 50 3.24 -8.88 -11.29
CA ASN A 50 3.99 -7.99 -12.17
C ASN A 50 4.22 -6.60 -11.58
N THR A 51 3.89 -6.37 -10.30
CA THR A 51 3.97 -5.03 -9.71
C THR A 51 4.61 -5.09 -8.35
N ILE A 52 5.61 -4.23 -8.13
CA ILE A 52 6.34 -4.08 -6.86
C ILE A 52 6.23 -2.63 -6.39
N ASP A 53 5.91 -2.44 -5.12
CA ASP A 53 5.75 -1.14 -4.47
C ASP A 53 6.85 -0.92 -3.41
N THR A 54 7.62 0.17 -3.56
CA THR A 54 8.64 0.64 -2.62
C THR A 54 8.51 2.15 -2.40
N ALA A 55 9.47 2.78 -1.72
CA ALA A 55 9.58 4.23 -1.56
C ALA A 55 11.01 4.64 -1.18
N ILE A 56 11.43 5.86 -1.54
CA ILE A 56 12.74 6.41 -1.19
C ILE A 56 12.96 6.49 0.32
N GLY A 57 11.89 6.72 1.10
CA GLY A 57 11.91 6.76 2.56
C GLY A 57 11.81 5.39 3.25
N TYR A 58 11.89 4.28 2.51
CA TYR A 58 11.97 2.94 3.09
C TYR A 58 13.43 2.51 3.15
N ASP A 59 14.00 2.54 4.37
CA ASP A 59 15.42 2.26 4.61
C ASP A 59 15.93 1.01 3.86
N GLY A 60 16.81 1.20 2.88
CA GLY A 60 17.41 0.10 2.12
C GLY A 60 16.48 -0.62 1.13
N SER A 61 15.17 -0.36 1.13
CA SER A 61 14.20 -1.10 0.32
C SER A 61 14.45 -0.95 -1.19
N GLU A 62 14.68 0.28 -1.67
CA GLU A 62 14.96 0.51 -3.09
C GLU A 62 16.19 -0.23 -3.57
N GLN A 63 17.28 -0.28 -2.77
CA GLN A 63 18.50 -1.01 -3.10
C GLN A 63 18.27 -2.52 -3.18
N ILE A 64 17.46 -3.05 -2.26
CA ILE A 64 17.09 -4.48 -2.25
C ILE A 64 16.20 -4.80 -3.44
N VAL A 65 15.19 -3.97 -3.73
CA VAL A 65 14.33 -4.12 -4.91
C VAL A 65 15.17 -4.07 -6.19
N GLY A 66 16.08 -3.09 -6.33
CA GLY A 66 16.98 -2.99 -7.49
C GLY A 66 17.78 -4.27 -7.73
N LYS A 67 18.33 -4.89 -6.67
CA LYS A 67 19.02 -6.18 -6.76
C LYS A 67 18.07 -7.31 -7.17
N ALA A 68 16.87 -7.35 -6.58
CA ALA A 68 15.92 -8.43 -6.74
C ALA A 68 15.25 -8.47 -8.13
N ILE A 69 15.09 -7.30 -8.79
CA ILE A 69 14.44 -7.20 -10.10
C ILE A 69 15.40 -7.43 -11.29
N ARG A 70 16.70 -7.60 -11.04
CA ARG A 70 17.68 -7.89 -12.11
C ARG A 70 17.23 -9.13 -12.90
N GLY A 71 17.14 -8.97 -14.21
CA GLY A 71 16.63 -10.01 -15.11
C GLY A 71 15.11 -10.15 -15.22
N PHE A 72 14.34 -9.33 -14.46
CA PHE A 72 12.88 -9.32 -14.49
C PHE A 72 12.29 -7.96 -14.86
N ARG A 73 13.11 -6.90 -15.02
CA ARG A 73 12.66 -5.51 -15.17
C ARG A 73 11.55 -5.35 -16.21
N ASP A 74 11.70 -5.97 -17.37
CA ASP A 74 10.76 -5.86 -18.48
C ASP A 74 9.39 -6.51 -18.21
N LYS A 75 9.31 -7.33 -17.16
CA LYS A 75 8.07 -7.99 -16.74
C LYS A 75 7.36 -7.25 -15.59
N LEU A 76 7.97 -6.14 -15.09
CA LEU A 76 7.56 -5.52 -13.85
C LEU A 76 7.12 -4.06 -14.04
N VAL A 77 6.08 -3.70 -13.33
CA VAL A 77 5.70 -2.32 -13.03
C VAL A 77 6.31 -1.96 -11.67
N ILE A 78 7.22 -1.00 -11.66
CA ILE A 78 7.90 -0.54 -10.44
C ILE A 78 7.25 0.75 -9.96
N ILE A 79 6.80 0.71 -8.70
CA ILE A 79 6.21 1.86 -8.00
C ILE A 79 7.21 2.33 -6.95
N SER A 80 7.55 3.63 -6.95
CA SER A 80 8.24 4.27 -5.84
C SER A 80 7.54 5.57 -5.44
N LYS A 81 7.95 6.17 -4.33
CA LYS A 81 7.29 7.33 -3.73
C LYS A 81 8.32 8.31 -3.19
N GLY A 82 7.99 9.61 -3.25
CA GLY A 82 8.81 10.67 -2.70
C GLY A 82 8.00 11.74 -1.98
N GLY A 83 8.68 12.79 -1.54
CA GLY A 83 8.06 13.91 -0.84
C GLY A 83 7.30 14.85 -1.76
N ALA A 84 6.68 15.88 -1.14
CA ALA A 84 5.81 16.83 -1.81
C ALA A 84 6.54 18.08 -2.34
N ASP A 85 7.74 18.41 -1.84
CA ASP A 85 8.48 19.62 -2.22
C ASP A 85 9.01 19.52 -3.67
N PRO A 86 8.48 20.31 -4.63
CA PRO A 86 8.87 20.23 -6.04
C PRO A 86 10.35 20.59 -6.28
N ARG A 87 10.98 21.35 -5.36
CA ARG A 87 12.39 21.72 -5.46
C ARG A 87 13.34 20.54 -5.18
N LYS A 88 12.86 19.54 -4.42
CA LYS A 88 13.62 18.36 -4.02
C LYS A 88 13.29 17.12 -4.87
N MET A 89 12.16 17.12 -5.59
CA MET A 89 11.62 15.94 -6.28
C MET A 89 12.61 15.36 -7.30
N GLU A 90 13.21 16.18 -8.15
CA GLU A 90 14.11 15.69 -9.21
C GLU A 90 15.30 14.95 -8.63
N LYS A 91 15.98 15.56 -7.64
CA LYS A 91 17.11 14.92 -6.94
C LYS A 91 16.68 13.58 -6.32
N ARG A 92 15.49 13.52 -5.72
CA ARG A 92 14.98 12.30 -5.07
C ARG A 92 14.65 11.20 -6.08
N VAL A 93 14.04 11.55 -7.21
CA VAL A 93 13.82 10.58 -8.29
C VAL A 93 15.15 10.06 -8.84
N ASP A 94 16.17 10.92 -9.00
CA ASP A 94 17.48 10.49 -9.43
C ASP A 94 18.15 9.52 -8.43
N ILE A 95 17.98 9.76 -7.13
CA ILE A 95 18.40 8.83 -6.07
C ILE A 95 17.66 7.50 -6.20
N SER A 96 16.34 7.51 -6.35
CA SER A 96 15.52 6.30 -6.51
C SER A 96 15.93 5.51 -7.75
N LEU A 97 16.13 6.17 -8.88
CA LEU A 97 16.61 5.56 -10.13
C LEU A 97 17.97 4.90 -9.93
N SER A 98 18.92 5.62 -9.29
CA SER A 98 20.25 5.11 -8.99
C SER A 98 20.23 3.91 -8.04
N ARG A 99 19.44 3.97 -6.96
CA ARG A 99 19.32 2.88 -5.97
C ARG A 99 18.76 1.59 -6.59
N MET A 100 17.81 1.74 -7.50
CA MET A 100 17.15 0.60 -8.17
C MET A 100 17.85 0.18 -9.48
N ASP A 101 18.87 0.89 -9.94
CA ASP A 101 19.55 0.66 -11.23
C ASP A 101 18.55 0.73 -12.40
N LEU A 102 17.73 1.80 -12.42
CA LEU A 102 16.68 2.03 -13.41
C LEU A 102 16.91 3.31 -14.21
N GLN A 103 16.46 3.31 -15.47
CA GLN A 103 16.42 4.52 -16.31
C GLN A 103 15.08 5.27 -16.14
N VAL A 104 14.01 4.56 -15.78
CA VAL A 104 12.67 5.13 -15.61
C VAL A 104 11.88 4.35 -14.56
N ILE A 105 11.12 5.06 -13.73
CA ILE A 105 10.15 4.47 -12.80
C ILE A 105 8.78 4.46 -13.47
N ASP A 106 8.06 3.33 -13.44
CA ASP A 106 6.78 3.20 -14.14
C ASP A 106 5.68 4.06 -13.51
N LEU A 107 5.65 4.13 -12.18
CA LEU A 107 4.69 4.92 -11.43
C LEU A 107 5.38 5.55 -10.21
N TYR A 108 5.38 6.87 -10.13
CA TYR A 108 5.94 7.58 -8.99
C TYR A 108 4.84 8.34 -8.26
N LEU A 109 4.82 8.20 -6.92
CA LEU A 109 3.77 8.79 -6.09
C LEU A 109 4.31 9.89 -5.20
N VAL A 110 3.50 10.91 -4.98
CA VAL A 110 3.64 11.74 -3.77
C VAL A 110 3.23 10.87 -2.58
N HIS A 111 4.15 10.63 -1.63
CA HIS A 111 3.94 9.68 -0.53
C HIS A 111 2.90 10.18 0.48
N TYR A 112 3.01 11.45 0.86
CA TYR A 112 2.03 12.20 1.64
C TYR A 112 1.94 13.63 1.09
N PRO A 113 0.77 14.27 1.17
CA PRO A 113 0.67 15.71 0.97
C PRO A 113 1.46 16.43 2.07
N ASP A 114 2.00 17.60 1.78
CA ASP A 114 2.60 18.49 2.76
C ASP A 114 1.76 19.77 2.84
N SER A 115 1.30 20.13 4.04
CA SER A 115 0.46 21.30 4.24
C SER A 115 1.15 22.63 3.93
N ALA A 116 2.49 22.63 3.94
CA ALA A 116 3.31 23.81 3.61
C ALA A 116 3.52 23.99 2.10
N VAL A 117 3.14 23.01 1.28
CA VAL A 117 3.35 23.04 -0.17
C VAL A 117 2.00 22.93 -0.90
N PRO A 118 1.62 23.92 -1.73
CA PRO A 118 0.40 23.82 -2.53
C PRO A 118 0.36 22.56 -3.39
N ILE A 119 -0.78 21.88 -3.40
CA ILE A 119 -0.98 20.65 -4.20
C ILE A 119 -0.64 20.89 -5.67
N GLU A 120 -0.99 22.06 -6.19
CA GLU A 120 -0.75 22.47 -7.57
C GLU A 120 0.75 22.54 -7.90
N GLU A 121 1.58 23.02 -6.97
CA GLU A 121 3.02 23.06 -7.14
C GLU A 121 3.64 21.67 -7.06
N THR A 122 3.16 20.85 -6.11
CA THR A 122 3.56 19.45 -5.94
C THR A 122 3.31 18.67 -7.24
N ILE A 123 2.07 18.72 -7.75
CA ILE A 123 1.69 17.96 -8.96
C ILE A 123 2.36 18.54 -10.21
N GLY A 124 2.49 19.87 -10.31
CA GLY A 124 3.29 20.50 -11.38
C GLY A 124 4.74 20.02 -11.40
N GLY A 125 5.35 19.79 -10.24
CA GLY A 125 6.67 19.15 -10.10
C GLY A 125 6.69 17.74 -10.65
N MET A 126 5.70 16.93 -10.30
CA MET A 126 5.56 15.55 -10.80
C MET A 126 5.36 15.49 -12.33
N MET A 127 4.56 16.40 -12.89
CA MET A 127 4.34 16.47 -14.35
C MET A 127 5.64 16.80 -15.09
N ARG A 128 6.48 17.71 -14.56
CA ARG A 128 7.80 17.99 -15.14
C ARG A 128 8.73 16.77 -15.11
N LEU A 129 8.67 15.92 -14.09
CA LEU A 129 9.44 14.66 -14.05
C LEU A 129 8.98 13.67 -15.12
N LYS A 130 7.67 13.62 -15.38
CA LYS A 130 7.07 12.83 -16.47
C LYS A 130 7.54 13.35 -17.84
N GLU A 131 7.49 14.65 -18.06
CA GLU A 131 7.98 15.30 -19.31
C GLU A 131 9.48 15.04 -19.55
N LYS A 132 10.29 15.00 -18.50
CA LYS A 132 11.70 14.63 -18.55
C LYS A 132 11.96 13.13 -18.78
N GLY A 133 10.90 12.30 -18.81
CA GLY A 133 11.01 10.86 -18.98
C GLY A 133 11.59 10.09 -17.81
N LYS A 134 11.73 10.70 -16.62
CA LYS A 134 12.22 10.02 -15.41
C LYS A 134 11.18 9.11 -14.78
N ILE A 135 9.91 9.45 -14.96
CA ILE A 135 8.75 8.65 -14.53
C ILE A 135 7.74 8.53 -15.68
N ARG A 136 7.02 7.41 -15.77
CA ARG A 136 5.99 7.23 -16.82
C ARG A 136 4.64 7.79 -16.40
N HIS A 137 4.23 7.52 -15.16
CA HIS A 137 2.95 7.93 -14.62
C HIS A 137 3.11 8.58 -13.24
N VAL A 138 2.17 9.47 -12.95
CA VAL A 138 2.05 10.17 -11.66
C VAL A 138 0.92 9.54 -10.85
N GLY A 139 1.16 9.35 -9.57
CA GLY A 139 0.15 8.97 -8.59
C GLY A 139 0.28 9.76 -7.30
N VAL A 140 -0.68 9.57 -6.43
CA VAL A 140 -0.70 10.18 -5.08
C VAL A 140 -0.97 9.12 -4.02
N SER A 141 -0.54 9.38 -2.79
CA SER A 141 -0.83 8.51 -1.65
C SER A 141 -1.24 9.36 -0.45
N ASN A 142 -2.21 8.88 0.33
CA ASN A 142 -2.71 9.57 1.52
C ASN A 142 -3.33 10.95 1.25
N PHE A 143 -3.85 11.15 0.06
CA PHE A 143 -4.58 12.36 -0.32
C PHE A 143 -6.05 12.24 0.08
N SER A 144 -6.59 13.28 0.69
CA SER A 144 -8.04 13.41 0.89
C SER A 144 -8.76 13.56 -0.46
N ARG A 145 -10.09 13.39 -0.43
CA ARG A 145 -10.92 13.64 -1.62
C ARG A 145 -10.68 15.03 -2.22
N GLU A 146 -10.61 16.05 -1.40
CA GLU A 146 -10.37 17.45 -1.85
C GLU A 146 -8.99 17.59 -2.50
N GLN A 147 -7.95 17.07 -1.86
CA GLN A 147 -6.59 17.11 -2.37
C GLN A 147 -6.46 16.35 -3.70
N LEU A 148 -7.13 15.19 -3.83
CA LEU A 148 -7.17 14.44 -5.07
C LEU A 148 -7.82 15.24 -6.21
N LEU A 149 -8.95 15.91 -5.95
CA LEU A 149 -9.63 16.74 -6.96
C LEU A 149 -8.77 17.93 -7.39
N ARG A 150 -8.05 18.57 -6.48
CA ARG A 150 -7.07 19.61 -6.81
C ARG A 150 -5.91 19.06 -7.64
N ALA A 151 -5.40 17.89 -7.30
CA ALA A 151 -4.35 17.22 -8.07
C ALA A 151 -4.79 16.93 -9.52
N LEU A 152 -6.01 16.43 -9.70
CA LEU A 152 -6.62 16.15 -11.01
C LEU A 152 -6.84 17.39 -11.88
N ALA A 153 -7.01 18.56 -11.26
CA ALA A 153 -7.11 19.82 -11.99
C ALA A 153 -5.77 20.27 -12.62
N VAL A 154 -4.64 19.72 -12.14
CA VAL A 154 -3.29 20.06 -12.65
C VAL A 154 -2.81 19.05 -13.69
N GLY A 155 -3.13 17.77 -13.54
CA GLY A 155 -2.64 16.75 -14.46
C GLY A 155 -3.21 15.37 -14.22
N ASP A 156 -2.84 14.43 -15.10
CA ASP A 156 -3.31 13.06 -15.04
C ASP A 156 -2.74 12.31 -13.83
N ILE A 157 -3.62 11.84 -12.97
CA ILE A 157 -3.29 11.00 -11.82
C ILE A 157 -3.72 9.57 -12.12
N ALA A 158 -2.74 8.67 -12.25
CA ALA A 158 -2.99 7.27 -12.58
C ALA A 158 -3.58 6.48 -11.40
N CYS A 159 -3.14 6.77 -10.17
CA CYS A 159 -3.66 6.10 -8.99
C CYS A 159 -3.64 6.97 -7.73
N CYS A 160 -4.48 6.57 -6.78
CA CYS A 160 -4.49 7.00 -5.39
C CYS A 160 -4.19 5.77 -4.51
N GLN A 161 -3.08 5.80 -3.77
CA GLN A 161 -2.69 4.72 -2.86
C GLN A 161 -3.12 5.06 -1.44
N GLN A 162 -3.94 4.21 -0.81
CA GLN A 162 -4.57 4.49 0.47
C GLN A 162 -4.56 3.29 1.41
N ALA A 163 -4.56 3.53 2.72
CA ALA A 163 -4.83 2.50 3.71
C ALA A 163 -6.26 1.97 3.51
N TYR A 164 -6.40 0.66 3.37
CA TYR A 164 -7.73 0.06 3.27
C TYR A 164 -7.73 -1.40 3.70
N ASN A 165 -8.57 -1.70 4.66
CA ASN A 165 -8.77 -3.05 5.17
C ASN A 165 -10.13 -3.17 5.86
N LEU A 166 -10.44 -4.33 6.42
CA LEU A 166 -11.71 -4.61 7.08
C LEU A 166 -12.10 -3.63 8.19
N LEU A 167 -11.12 -3.05 8.88
CA LEU A 167 -11.36 -2.14 10.01
C LEU A 167 -11.08 -0.68 9.66
N TRP A 168 -10.06 -0.39 8.83
CA TRP A 168 -9.72 0.97 8.40
C TRP A 168 -10.41 1.27 7.08
N ARG A 169 -11.50 2.05 7.12
CA ARG A 169 -12.42 2.29 6.00
C ARG A 169 -12.43 3.76 5.54
N GLU A 170 -11.44 4.55 5.92
CA GLU A 170 -11.34 5.98 5.63
C GLU A 170 -11.73 6.36 4.20
N ILE A 171 -11.23 5.66 3.20
CA ILE A 171 -11.47 6.00 1.79
C ILE A 171 -12.93 5.87 1.34
N GLU A 172 -13.72 5.03 2.03
CA GLU A 172 -15.16 4.93 1.81
C GLU A 172 -15.88 6.07 2.53
N ASP A 173 -15.59 6.25 3.82
CA ASP A 173 -16.28 7.19 4.70
C ASP A 173 -16.05 8.65 4.30
N THR A 174 -14.85 8.98 3.79
CA THR A 174 -14.49 10.32 3.29
C THR A 174 -14.87 10.57 1.83
N GLY A 175 -15.35 9.53 1.13
CA GLY A 175 -15.73 9.62 -0.29
C GLY A 175 -14.56 9.65 -1.27
N THR A 176 -13.33 9.38 -0.81
CA THR A 176 -12.14 9.33 -1.66
C THR A 176 -12.23 8.19 -2.69
N LEU A 177 -12.71 7.00 -2.28
CA LEU A 177 -12.92 5.86 -3.18
C LEU A 177 -13.92 6.19 -4.31
N LYS A 178 -15.00 6.90 -3.96
CA LYS A 178 -16.01 7.36 -4.92
C LYS A 178 -15.40 8.35 -5.92
N ALA A 179 -14.63 9.33 -5.45
CA ALA A 179 -13.95 10.30 -6.32
C ALA A 179 -12.96 9.60 -7.27
N CYS A 180 -12.19 8.60 -6.80
CA CYS A 180 -11.32 7.81 -7.67
C CYS A 180 -12.10 7.14 -8.80
N ALA A 181 -13.25 6.51 -8.49
CA ALA A 181 -14.09 5.85 -9.48
C ALA A 181 -14.68 6.85 -10.51
N GLU A 182 -15.17 8.01 -10.06
CA GLU A 182 -15.75 9.06 -10.89
C GLU A 182 -14.74 9.66 -11.89
N HIS A 183 -13.46 9.71 -11.50
CA HIS A 183 -12.39 10.29 -12.32
C HIS A 183 -11.46 9.25 -12.96
N ASN A 184 -11.84 7.96 -12.94
CA ASN A 184 -11.03 6.86 -13.48
C ASN A 184 -9.58 6.86 -12.92
N VAL A 185 -9.44 7.07 -11.62
CA VAL A 185 -8.19 6.93 -10.86
C VAL A 185 -8.14 5.55 -10.25
N GLY A 186 -7.06 4.80 -10.45
CA GLY A 186 -6.88 3.48 -9.85
C GLY A 186 -6.68 3.58 -8.33
N VAL A 187 -7.19 2.60 -7.57
CA VAL A 187 -6.95 2.54 -6.13
C VAL A 187 -6.03 1.38 -5.80
N LEU A 188 -4.90 1.69 -5.16
CA LEU A 188 -3.97 0.72 -4.60
C LEU A 188 -4.15 0.70 -3.07
N ALA A 189 -4.72 -0.39 -2.54
CA ALA A 189 -5.03 -0.55 -1.12
C ALA A 189 -3.81 -1.08 -0.36
N TYR A 190 -3.16 -0.25 0.46
CA TYR A 190 -2.09 -0.74 1.33
C TYR A 190 -2.63 -1.22 2.68
N SER A 191 -1.86 -2.06 3.37
CA SER A 191 -2.21 -2.66 4.67
C SER A 191 -3.52 -3.48 4.68
N PRO A 192 -3.80 -4.31 3.67
CA PRO A 192 -5.03 -5.12 3.63
C PRO A 192 -5.13 -6.09 4.81
N LEU A 193 -4.00 -6.48 5.41
CA LEU A 193 -3.92 -7.35 6.58
C LEU A 193 -3.84 -6.61 7.93
N GLY A 194 -4.00 -5.28 7.96
CA GLY A 194 -3.93 -4.49 9.20
C GLY A 194 -2.63 -4.74 9.98
N GLN A 195 -1.47 -4.68 9.33
CA GLN A 195 -0.15 -4.98 9.90
C GLN A 195 -0.04 -6.38 10.50
N GLY A 196 -0.77 -7.33 9.94
CA GLY A 196 -0.80 -8.73 10.37
C GLY A 196 -1.93 -9.08 11.34
N LEU A 197 -2.76 -8.13 11.76
CA LEU A 197 -3.91 -8.38 12.63
C LEU A 197 -4.86 -9.43 12.03
N PHE A 198 -5.20 -9.28 10.75
CA PHE A 198 -6.14 -10.17 10.04
C PHE A 198 -5.52 -11.48 9.53
N THR A 199 -4.28 -11.80 9.95
CA THR A 199 -3.69 -13.12 9.69
C THR A 199 -4.18 -14.19 10.65
N GLY A 200 -4.86 -13.79 11.73
CA GLY A 200 -5.27 -14.68 12.81
C GLY A 200 -4.14 -15.15 13.72
N LYS A 201 -2.93 -14.58 13.60
CA LYS A 201 -1.78 -14.92 14.46
C LYS A 201 -1.71 -14.08 15.73
N ILE A 202 -2.35 -12.94 15.76
CA ILE A 202 -2.44 -12.05 16.93
C ILE A 202 -3.85 -12.20 17.49
N ARG A 203 -3.94 -12.77 18.71
CA ARG A 203 -5.21 -13.07 19.40
C ARG A 203 -5.35 -12.29 20.70
N SER A 204 -4.25 -11.72 21.18
CA SER A 204 -4.19 -10.95 22.42
C SER A 204 -3.07 -9.92 22.35
N GLU A 205 -3.02 -8.99 23.27
CA GLU A 205 -1.90 -8.03 23.39
C GLU A 205 -0.55 -8.72 23.61
N ALA A 206 -0.54 -9.91 24.21
CA ALA A 206 0.67 -10.69 24.44
C ALA A 206 1.34 -11.19 23.14
N ASP A 207 0.55 -11.31 22.05
CA ASP A 207 1.02 -11.77 20.74
C ASP A 207 1.62 -10.63 19.92
N ILE A 208 1.45 -9.37 20.34
CA ILE A 208 2.04 -8.21 19.67
C ILE A 208 3.56 -8.28 19.89
N PRO A 209 4.38 -8.20 18.82
CA PRO A 209 5.83 -8.23 18.96
C PRO A 209 6.35 -7.16 19.92
N LYS A 210 7.22 -7.58 20.86
CA LYS A 210 7.79 -6.68 21.89
C LYS A 210 9.03 -5.92 21.42
N ARG A 211 9.44 -6.11 20.16
CA ARG A 211 10.61 -5.45 19.59
C ARG A 211 10.40 -3.94 19.58
N GLU A 212 11.41 -3.21 20.07
CA GLU A 212 11.40 -1.75 20.03
C GLU A 212 11.27 -1.24 18.58
N GLY A 213 10.43 -0.24 18.38
CA GLY A 213 10.18 0.34 17.07
C GLY A 213 9.25 -0.49 16.15
N ASP A 214 8.72 -1.64 16.59
CA ASP A 214 7.77 -2.40 15.79
C ASP A 214 6.58 -1.53 15.38
N ILE A 215 6.20 -1.61 14.10
CA ILE A 215 5.16 -0.76 13.49
C ILE A 215 3.81 -0.86 14.21
N ARG A 216 3.51 -1.99 14.84
CA ARG A 216 2.25 -2.23 15.54
C ARG A 216 2.08 -1.34 16.76
N HIS A 217 3.19 -0.92 17.39
CA HIS A 217 3.15 -0.03 18.55
C HIS A 217 2.65 1.38 18.23
N ILE A 218 2.77 1.81 16.95
CA ILE A 218 2.26 3.11 16.50
C ILE A 218 0.96 2.99 15.69
N THR A 219 0.61 1.78 15.23
CA THR A 219 -0.60 1.54 14.44
C THR A 219 -1.85 1.61 15.31
N LEU A 220 -2.81 2.46 14.94
CA LEU A 220 -4.04 2.69 15.70
C LEU A 220 -4.90 1.43 15.86
N LEU A 221 -4.83 0.49 14.93
CA LEU A 221 -5.56 -0.79 14.99
C LEU A 221 -5.18 -1.66 16.20
N PHE A 222 -4.02 -1.42 16.81
CA PHE A 222 -3.54 -2.18 17.98
C PHE A 222 -3.79 -1.48 19.30
N ARG A 223 -4.68 -0.48 19.35
CA ARG A 223 -4.93 0.33 20.55
C ARG A 223 -6.36 0.17 21.05
N GLY A 224 -6.50 -0.15 22.34
CA GLY A 224 -7.78 -0.09 23.09
C GLY A 224 -8.95 -0.75 22.36
N GLU A 225 -10.04 -0.02 22.15
CA GLU A 225 -11.26 -0.53 21.51
C GLU A 225 -11.06 -0.91 20.03
N ALA A 226 -10.14 -0.25 19.31
CA ALA A 226 -9.83 -0.62 17.93
C ALA A 226 -9.19 -2.02 17.84
N PHE A 227 -8.35 -2.38 18.79
CA PHE A 227 -7.78 -3.74 18.85
C PHE A 227 -8.84 -4.79 19.14
N LYS A 228 -9.74 -4.54 20.11
CA LYS A 228 -10.87 -5.43 20.40
C LYS A 228 -11.78 -5.62 19.18
N ALA A 229 -12.08 -4.53 18.47
CA ALA A 229 -12.83 -4.57 17.22
C ALA A 229 -12.13 -5.43 16.17
N GLY A 230 -10.81 -5.25 16.02
CA GLY A 230 -9.98 -6.09 15.14
C GLY A 230 -10.05 -7.58 15.49
N LEU A 231 -10.00 -7.93 16.77
CA LEU A 231 -10.13 -9.33 17.23
C LEU A 231 -11.54 -9.89 16.95
N SER A 232 -12.60 -9.08 17.07
CA SER A 232 -13.96 -9.49 16.67
C SER A 232 -14.00 -9.83 15.17
N ILE A 233 -13.42 -9.00 14.31
CA ILE A 233 -13.32 -9.28 12.86
C ILE A 233 -12.50 -10.56 12.61
N VAL A 234 -11.44 -10.81 13.36
CA VAL A 234 -10.65 -12.04 13.25
C VAL A 234 -11.49 -13.28 13.56
N THR A 235 -12.45 -13.20 14.48
CA THR A 235 -13.39 -14.30 14.77
C THR A 235 -14.28 -14.60 13.56
N GLU A 236 -14.78 -13.57 12.87
CA GLU A 236 -15.56 -13.76 11.65
C GLU A 236 -14.67 -14.34 10.52
N LEU A 237 -13.43 -13.87 10.41
CA LEU A 237 -12.48 -14.42 9.45
C LEU A 237 -12.20 -15.91 9.70
N ASP A 238 -12.13 -16.37 10.95
CA ASP A 238 -11.97 -17.80 11.29
C ASP A 238 -13.18 -18.65 10.79
N ALA A 239 -14.39 -18.15 11.00
CA ALA A 239 -15.60 -18.84 10.55
C ALA A 239 -15.62 -18.97 9.02
N LEU A 240 -15.29 -17.87 8.31
CA LEU A 240 -15.23 -17.87 6.85
C LEU A 240 -14.04 -18.68 6.32
N SER A 241 -12.92 -18.70 7.03
CA SER A 241 -11.77 -19.54 6.71
C SER A 241 -12.13 -21.02 6.69
N ALA A 242 -12.89 -21.47 7.70
CA ALA A 242 -13.41 -22.83 7.76
C ALA A 242 -14.39 -23.12 6.60
N LYS A 243 -15.30 -22.17 6.29
CA LYS A 243 -16.28 -22.30 5.21
C LYS A 243 -15.63 -22.46 3.84
N TYR A 244 -14.61 -21.64 3.54
CA TYR A 244 -13.97 -21.59 2.20
C TYR A 244 -12.73 -22.45 2.08
N GLY A 245 -12.25 -23.08 3.16
CA GLY A 245 -10.96 -23.79 3.17
C GLY A 245 -9.78 -22.89 2.88
N LYS A 246 -9.81 -21.65 3.38
CA LYS A 246 -8.81 -20.59 3.18
C LYS A 246 -8.24 -20.13 4.51
N SER A 247 -7.03 -19.49 4.49
CA SER A 247 -6.52 -18.85 5.70
C SER A 247 -7.25 -17.52 5.97
N PRO A 248 -7.29 -17.02 7.23
CA PRO A 248 -7.85 -15.71 7.55
C PRO A 248 -7.23 -14.60 6.70
N ALA A 249 -5.91 -14.66 6.46
CA ALA A 249 -5.20 -13.73 5.59
C ALA A 249 -5.72 -13.76 4.15
N GLN A 250 -5.98 -14.95 3.60
CA GLN A 250 -6.53 -15.11 2.26
C GLN A 250 -7.93 -14.55 2.16
N VAL A 251 -8.79 -14.75 3.16
CA VAL A 251 -10.14 -14.19 3.22
C VAL A 251 -10.07 -12.65 3.29
N ALA A 252 -9.22 -12.10 4.14
CA ALA A 252 -9.07 -10.65 4.29
C ALA A 252 -8.53 -9.97 3.01
N ILE A 253 -7.53 -10.55 2.35
CA ILE A 253 -7.00 -10.03 1.08
C ILE A 253 -8.06 -10.16 -0.03
N ASN A 254 -8.75 -11.31 -0.13
CA ASN A 254 -9.83 -11.53 -1.10
C ASN A 254 -10.91 -10.47 -0.95
N TRP A 255 -11.34 -10.20 0.29
CA TRP A 255 -12.31 -9.15 0.57
C TRP A 255 -11.84 -7.78 0.02
N VAL A 256 -10.60 -7.35 0.30
CA VAL A 256 -10.07 -6.06 -0.19
C VAL A 256 -10.03 -6.00 -1.72
N VAL A 257 -9.51 -7.02 -2.39
CA VAL A 257 -9.36 -7.01 -3.87
C VAL A 257 -10.69 -7.17 -4.61
N SER A 258 -11.75 -7.63 -3.92
CA SER A 258 -13.11 -7.76 -4.47
C SER A 258 -13.93 -6.47 -4.34
N GLN A 259 -13.48 -5.49 -3.54
CA GLN A 259 -14.24 -4.27 -3.35
C GLN A 259 -14.29 -3.43 -4.62
N LYS A 260 -15.49 -2.96 -4.97
CA LYS A 260 -15.72 -2.11 -6.14
C LYS A 260 -14.89 -0.83 -6.03
N GLY A 261 -14.10 -0.54 -7.06
CA GLY A 261 -13.22 0.64 -7.12
C GLY A 261 -11.79 0.35 -6.68
N VAL A 262 -11.51 -0.78 -5.99
CA VAL A 262 -10.14 -1.19 -5.66
C VAL A 262 -9.49 -1.88 -6.85
N THR A 263 -8.36 -1.37 -7.32
CA THR A 263 -7.61 -1.96 -8.43
C THR A 263 -6.74 -3.11 -7.96
N ALA A 264 -5.98 -2.92 -6.88
CA ALA A 264 -5.12 -3.97 -6.32
C ALA A 264 -4.85 -3.74 -4.82
N ALA A 265 -4.47 -4.81 -4.13
CA ALA A 265 -4.00 -4.76 -2.74
C ALA A 265 -2.47 -4.87 -2.68
N ILE A 266 -1.82 -4.01 -1.90
CA ILE A 266 -0.37 -4.07 -1.66
C ILE A 266 -0.13 -4.96 -0.44
N VAL A 267 0.48 -6.10 -0.67
CA VAL A 267 0.71 -7.14 0.34
C VAL A 267 2.20 -7.40 0.50
N GLY A 268 2.73 -7.19 1.70
CA GLY A 268 4.10 -7.52 2.02
C GLY A 268 4.29 -9.01 2.31
N SER A 269 5.44 -9.55 1.90
CA SER A 269 5.84 -10.93 2.19
C SER A 269 7.33 -10.97 2.49
N LYS A 270 7.71 -11.53 3.64
CA LYS A 270 9.11 -11.70 4.05
C LYS A 270 9.72 -13.01 3.55
N THR A 271 8.89 -13.99 3.24
CA THR A 271 9.29 -15.33 2.80
C THR A 271 8.44 -15.80 1.63
N VAL A 272 8.99 -16.72 0.83
CA VAL A 272 8.27 -17.39 -0.27
C VAL A 272 6.98 -18.06 0.23
N LYS A 273 7.02 -18.67 1.41
CA LYS A 273 5.83 -19.29 2.03
C LYS A 273 4.71 -18.27 2.29
N GLN A 274 5.06 -17.07 2.81
CA GLN A 274 4.08 -16.00 3.02
C GLN A 274 3.50 -15.50 1.69
N LEU A 275 4.34 -15.36 0.66
CA LEU A 275 3.89 -14.98 -0.67
C LEU A 275 2.89 -16.00 -1.26
N ASP A 276 3.25 -17.29 -1.24
CA ASP A 276 2.39 -18.34 -1.77
C ASP A 276 1.06 -18.43 -0.98
N ASP A 277 1.08 -18.24 0.35
CA ASP A 277 -0.14 -18.17 1.15
C ASP A 277 -1.00 -16.94 0.75
N ASN A 278 -0.42 -15.76 0.66
CA ASN A 278 -1.13 -14.55 0.26
C ASN A 278 -1.77 -14.68 -1.14
N LEU A 279 -1.10 -15.35 -2.09
CA LEU A 279 -1.61 -15.61 -3.43
C LEU A 279 -2.82 -16.54 -3.44
N GLY A 280 -3.01 -17.37 -2.43
CA GLY A 280 -4.21 -18.19 -2.24
C GLY A 280 -5.48 -17.38 -2.00
N ALA A 281 -5.36 -16.05 -1.81
CA ALA A 281 -6.48 -15.12 -1.81
C ALA A 281 -7.14 -14.96 -3.19
N LEU A 282 -6.46 -15.33 -4.27
CA LEU A 282 -6.95 -15.18 -5.64
C LEU A 282 -7.50 -16.50 -6.17
N GLY A 283 -8.31 -16.42 -7.25
CA GLY A 283 -8.82 -17.61 -7.96
C GLY A 283 -10.07 -18.25 -7.35
N TRP A 284 -10.72 -17.55 -6.42
CA TRP A 284 -12.01 -17.92 -5.86
C TRP A 284 -12.80 -16.65 -5.53
N GLU A 285 -14.11 -16.77 -5.40
CA GLU A 285 -15.01 -15.68 -5.10
C GLU A 285 -15.71 -15.95 -3.77
N MET A 286 -15.78 -14.93 -2.92
CA MET A 286 -16.58 -14.95 -1.69
C MET A 286 -18.03 -14.68 -2.05
N ASP A 287 -18.97 -15.41 -1.40
CA ASP A 287 -20.41 -15.13 -1.53
C ASP A 287 -20.71 -13.69 -1.15
N GLU A 288 -21.63 -13.05 -1.88
CA GLU A 288 -22.03 -11.65 -1.61
C GLU A 288 -22.52 -11.46 -0.18
N LYS A 289 -23.23 -12.45 0.37
CA LYS A 289 -23.69 -12.43 1.76
C LYS A 289 -22.53 -12.35 2.76
N ASP A 290 -21.45 -13.06 2.52
CA ASP A 290 -20.29 -13.07 3.41
C ASP A 290 -19.42 -11.82 3.21
N ASN A 291 -19.35 -11.34 1.97
CA ASN A 291 -18.71 -10.06 1.65
C ASN A 291 -19.38 -8.91 2.41
N GLU A 292 -20.72 -8.87 2.35
CA GLU A 292 -21.52 -7.87 3.06
C GLU A 292 -21.49 -8.04 4.58
N LEU A 293 -21.39 -9.28 5.10
CA LEU A 293 -21.17 -9.54 6.51
C LEU A 293 -19.87 -8.86 6.99
N LEU A 294 -18.76 -9.11 6.32
CA LEU A 294 -17.47 -8.49 6.67
C LEU A 294 -17.51 -6.97 6.51
N ARG A 295 -18.20 -6.48 5.47
CA ARG A 295 -18.41 -5.05 5.26
C ARG A 295 -19.13 -4.41 6.44
N LYS A 296 -20.23 -5.01 6.87
CA LYS A 296 -21.06 -4.55 7.98
C LYS A 296 -20.30 -4.62 9.31
N GLU A 297 -19.63 -5.73 9.58
CA GLU A 297 -18.86 -5.90 10.83
C GLU A 297 -17.75 -4.87 10.92
N GLY A 298 -16.94 -4.67 9.88
CA GLY A 298 -15.91 -3.63 9.86
C GLY A 298 -16.46 -2.21 9.97
N GLY A 299 -17.57 -1.92 9.26
CA GLY A 299 -18.21 -0.60 9.26
C GLY A 299 -18.76 -0.15 10.62
N ARG A 300 -19.11 -1.08 11.49
CA ARG A 300 -19.57 -0.78 12.87
C ARG A 300 -18.55 0.03 13.67
N TYR A 301 -17.29 -0.06 13.30
CA TYR A 301 -16.18 0.48 14.07
C TYR A 301 -15.57 1.74 13.45
N SER A 302 -16.10 2.24 12.35
CA SER A 302 -15.60 3.47 11.71
C SER A 302 -15.53 4.66 12.66
N ALA A 303 -16.51 4.80 13.55
CA ALA A 303 -16.58 5.87 14.56
C ALA A 303 -15.44 5.82 15.62
N LEU A 304 -14.69 4.73 15.68
CA LEU A 304 -13.51 4.63 16.57
C LEU A 304 -12.33 5.44 16.04
N PHE A 305 -12.34 5.82 14.75
CA PHE A 305 -11.20 6.47 14.11
C PHE A 305 -11.49 7.93 13.81
N ASP A 306 -10.52 8.76 14.15
CA ASP A 306 -10.46 10.14 13.68
C ASP A 306 -9.61 10.18 12.40
N PHE A 307 -10.27 10.29 11.26
CA PHE A 307 -9.61 10.29 9.95
C PHE A 307 -8.81 11.58 9.63
N ARG A 308 -8.62 12.47 10.60
CA ARG A 308 -7.56 13.49 10.54
C ARG A 308 -6.18 12.88 10.77
N TYR A 309 -6.12 11.65 11.30
CA TYR A 309 -4.90 10.88 11.50
C TYR A 309 -4.82 9.73 10.52
N SER A 310 -3.62 9.42 10.06
CA SER A 310 -3.34 8.19 9.33
C SER A 310 -3.51 6.96 10.23
N MET A 311 -3.61 5.79 9.65
CA MET A 311 -3.64 4.52 10.39
C MET A 311 -2.42 4.35 11.34
N PHE A 312 -1.32 5.04 11.07
CA PHE A 312 -0.09 5.05 11.90
C PHE A 312 -0.07 6.18 12.93
N GLY A 313 -1.18 6.86 13.17
CA GLY A 313 -1.31 7.91 14.17
C GLY A 313 -0.61 9.23 13.82
N MET A 314 -0.20 9.42 12.57
CA MET A 314 0.32 10.69 12.08
C MET A 314 -0.85 11.59 11.66
N LYS A 315 -0.88 12.82 12.16
CA LYS A 315 -1.91 13.78 11.76
C LYS A 315 -1.59 14.32 10.37
N TYR A 316 -2.51 14.17 9.42
CA TYR A 316 -2.27 14.44 8.01
C TYR A 316 -1.80 15.86 7.70
N ASP A 317 -2.29 16.86 8.41
CA ASP A 317 -1.90 18.27 8.27
C ASP A 317 -0.55 18.62 8.94
N GLU A 318 0.04 17.70 9.69
CA GLU A 318 1.33 17.86 10.37
C GLU A 318 2.43 16.94 9.79
N VAL A 319 2.10 16.08 8.82
CA VAL A 319 3.08 15.19 8.18
C VAL A 319 4.08 16.01 7.37
N LYS A 320 5.35 15.90 7.74
CA LYS A 320 6.50 16.47 7.03
C LYS A 320 7.30 15.35 6.39
N ILE A 321 6.76 14.79 5.31
CA ILE A 321 7.36 13.64 4.65
C ILE A 321 8.75 13.95 4.10
N ASP A 322 9.00 15.20 3.73
CA ASP A 322 10.28 15.66 3.22
C ASP A 322 11.39 15.56 4.28
N ASP A 323 11.09 15.90 5.54
CA ASP A 323 12.04 15.78 6.66
C ASP A 323 12.32 14.31 7.01
N MET A 324 11.27 13.47 6.96
CA MET A 324 11.40 12.02 7.19
C MET A 324 12.28 11.35 6.14
N ILE A 325 12.14 11.74 4.87
CA ILE A 325 12.97 11.24 3.77
C ILE A 325 14.43 11.67 3.95
N GLU A 326 14.69 12.94 4.33
CA GLU A 326 16.05 13.44 4.54
C GLU A 326 16.79 12.70 5.65
N SER A 327 16.08 12.25 6.68
CA SER A 327 16.70 11.45 7.75
C SER A 327 17.04 10.01 7.33
N SER A 328 16.52 9.54 6.18
CA SER A 328 16.76 8.19 5.63
C SER A 328 17.69 8.17 4.40
N LEU A 329 18.14 9.34 3.91
CA LEU A 329 19.08 9.47 2.79
C LEU A 329 20.53 9.40 3.25
#